data_2c719eee1bfa4bd03097f488133dbf3d
#
_entry.id   2c719eee1bfa4bd03097f488133dbf3d
#
_cell.length_a   1.000
_cell.length_b   1.000
_cell.length_c   1.000
_cell.angle_alpha   90.00
_cell.angle_beta   90.00
_cell.angle_gamma   90.00
#
_symmetry.space_group_name_H-M   'P 1'
#
loop_
_entity.id
_entity.type
_entity.pdbx_description
1 polymer ?
#
loop_
_entity_poly.entity_id
_entity_poly.type
_entity_poly.pdbx_seq_one_letter_code
_entity_poly.pdbx_strand_id
1 'polypeptide(L)'
;MQHYYFFVDKNYHIKLIKAKKKLNDLEINDIVKANKFVSAFRMTRSFCARLIKNVSEQFELTNLSFDSESPKGSVANEICETIVKSDPKQLANMYQLLQNLEERPNLESFGFKVGHFNYTITHNELLFEDSASNVSRKVESLFNKTWQDEGKQD
;
A
#
# COMPACT_ATOMS: atom_id res chain seq x y z
N MET A 1 13.26 -9.75 6.77
CA MET A 1 12.08 -9.01 6.24
C MET A 1 11.08 -10.01 5.68
N GLN A 2 9.82 -9.85 6.00
CA GLN A 2 8.76 -10.71 5.50
C GLN A 2 8.04 -10.04 4.35
N HIS A 3 7.66 -10.85 3.34
CA HIS A 3 6.94 -10.41 2.15
C HIS A 3 5.54 -10.99 2.17
N TYR A 4 4.54 -10.15 1.92
CA TYR A 4 3.15 -10.57 1.73
C TYR A 4 2.68 -10.05 0.38
N TYR A 5 1.94 -10.88 -0.33
CA TYR A 5 1.34 -10.51 -1.62
C TYR A 5 -0.17 -10.49 -1.49
N PHE A 6 -0.81 -9.64 -2.27
CA PHE A 6 -2.25 -9.43 -2.21
C PHE A 6 -2.94 -10.23 -3.32
N PHE A 7 -4.03 -10.91 -2.95
CA PHE A 7 -4.83 -11.70 -3.88
C PHE A 7 -6.30 -11.43 -3.64
N VAL A 8 -7.13 -11.65 -4.67
CA VAL A 8 -8.58 -11.57 -4.57
C VAL A 8 -9.12 -12.99 -4.55
N ASP A 9 -9.86 -13.36 -3.50
CA ASP A 9 -10.44 -14.69 -3.37
C ASP A 9 -11.81 -14.78 -4.09
N LYS A 10 -12.43 -15.96 -4.05
CA LYS A 10 -13.72 -16.23 -4.70
C LYS A 10 -14.87 -15.37 -4.18
N ASN A 11 -14.75 -14.86 -2.96
CA ASN A 11 -15.75 -13.99 -2.33
C ASN A 11 -15.44 -12.52 -2.55
N TYR A 12 -14.46 -12.21 -3.43
CA TYR A 12 -13.99 -10.86 -3.71
C TYR A 12 -13.44 -10.14 -2.48
N HIS A 13 -12.80 -10.90 -1.59
CA HIS A 13 -12.04 -10.36 -0.47
C HIS A 13 -10.54 -10.38 -0.81
N ILE A 14 -9.82 -9.40 -0.26
CA ILE A 14 -8.36 -9.35 -0.39
C ILE A 14 -7.75 -10.27 0.66
N LYS A 15 -6.86 -11.14 0.20
CA LYS A 15 -6.09 -12.06 1.05
C LYS A 15 -4.61 -11.75 0.95
N LEU A 16 -3.93 -11.80 2.09
CA LEU A 16 -2.48 -11.68 2.17
C LEU A 16 -1.86 -13.05 2.27
N ILE A 17 -0.94 -13.35 1.36
CA ILE A 17 -0.19 -14.62 1.36
C ILE A 17 1.28 -14.31 1.61
N LYS A 18 1.84 -14.95 2.63
CA LYS A 18 3.24 -14.79 3.00
C LYS A 18 4.15 -15.52 2.02
N ALA A 19 5.22 -14.86 1.60
CA ALA A 19 6.27 -15.45 0.79
C ALA A 19 7.62 -15.28 1.47
N LYS A 20 8.53 -16.23 1.27
CA LYS A 20 9.87 -16.19 1.88
C LYS A 20 10.82 -15.25 1.15
N LYS A 21 10.48 -14.85 -0.07
CA LYS A 21 11.31 -14.02 -0.93
C LYS A 21 10.42 -13.17 -1.84
N LYS A 22 11.03 -12.25 -2.55
CA LYS A 22 10.34 -11.52 -3.61
C LYS A 22 9.94 -12.48 -4.73
N LEU A 23 8.68 -12.45 -5.13
CA LEU A 23 8.12 -13.33 -6.16
C LEU A 23 8.12 -12.66 -7.53
N ASN A 24 8.34 -13.47 -8.57
CA ASN A 24 8.14 -13.02 -9.96
C ASN A 24 6.69 -13.28 -10.40
N ASP A 25 6.32 -12.80 -11.57
CA ASP A 25 4.95 -12.92 -12.09
C ASP A 25 4.51 -14.38 -12.26
N LEU A 26 5.42 -15.26 -12.66
CA LEU A 26 5.12 -16.67 -12.84
C LEU A 26 4.79 -17.34 -11.49
N GLU A 27 5.59 -17.05 -10.46
CA GLU A 27 5.35 -17.57 -9.11
C GLU A 27 4.04 -17.05 -8.52
N ILE A 28 3.70 -15.78 -8.78
CA ILE A 28 2.42 -15.18 -8.36
C ILE A 28 1.25 -15.90 -9.05
N ASN A 29 1.35 -16.16 -10.34
CA ASN A 29 0.33 -16.90 -11.08
C ASN A 29 0.16 -18.33 -10.58
N ASP A 30 1.24 -18.99 -10.18
CA ASP A 30 1.17 -20.33 -9.57
C ASP A 30 0.38 -20.32 -8.26
N ILE A 31 0.57 -19.30 -7.44
CA ILE A 31 -0.20 -19.11 -6.20
C ILE A 31 -1.68 -18.90 -6.49
N VAL A 32 -2.00 -18.09 -7.49
CA VAL A 32 -3.39 -17.85 -7.93
C VAL A 32 -4.07 -19.18 -8.28
N LYS A 33 -3.40 -20.01 -9.07
CA LYS A 33 -3.94 -21.31 -9.50
C LYS A 33 -4.07 -22.31 -8.34
N ALA A 34 -3.03 -22.40 -7.51
CA ALA A 34 -2.98 -23.36 -6.40
C ALA A 34 -4.06 -23.07 -5.35
N ASN A 35 -4.37 -21.81 -5.09
CA ASN A 35 -5.35 -21.39 -4.09
C ASN A 35 -6.71 -21.06 -4.69
N LYS A 36 -6.88 -21.21 -5.98
CA LYS A 36 -8.12 -20.90 -6.70
C LYS A 36 -8.59 -19.46 -6.46
N PHE A 37 -7.65 -18.53 -6.41
CA PHE A 37 -7.96 -17.11 -6.35
C PHE A 37 -8.49 -16.61 -7.70
N VAL A 38 -9.27 -15.54 -7.66
CA VAL A 38 -9.74 -14.87 -8.88
C VAL A 38 -8.56 -14.26 -9.62
N SER A 39 -7.68 -13.56 -8.89
CA SER A 39 -6.51 -12.90 -9.47
C SER A 39 -5.55 -12.46 -8.37
N ALA A 40 -4.33 -12.10 -8.77
CA ALA A 40 -3.48 -11.25 -7.97
C ALA A 40 -4.11 -9.86 -7.90
N PHE A 41 -3.91 -9.16 -6.79
CA PHE A 41 -4.40 -7.80 -6.62
C PHE A 41 -3.27 -6.80 -6.89
N ARG A 42 -3.56 -5.81 -7.71
CA ARG A 42 -2.66 -4.66 -7.93
C ARG A 42 -3.41 -3.40 -7.58
N MET A 43 -2.78 -2.54 -6.80
CA MET A 43 -3.42 -1.29 -6.40
C MET A 43 -3.54 -0.35 -7.59
N THR A 44 -4.76 0.12 -7.81
CA THR A 44 -5.02 1.23 -8.71
C THR A 44 -4.69 2.54 -8.00
N ARG A 45 -4.59 3.61 -8.76
CA ARG A 45 -4.33 4.94 -8.20
C ARG A 45 -5.45 5.37 -7.24
N SER A 46 -6.70 5.12 -7.59
CA SER A 46 -7.84 5.47 -6.73
C SER A 46 -7.90 4.65 -5.45
N PHE A 47 -7.60 3.34 -5.53
CA PHE A 47 -7.50 2.49 -4.35
C PHE A 47 -6.39 2.97 -3.42
N CYS A 48 -5.23 3.29 -3.98
CA CYS A 48 -4.08 3.77 -3.23
C CYS A 48 -4.41 5.07 -2.48
N ALA A 49 -5.10 6.00 -3.13
CA ALA A 49 -5.50 7.25 -2.50
C ALA A 49 -6.42 7.02 -1.29
N ARG A 50 -7.39 6.11 -1.42
CA ARG A 50 -8.29 5.75 -0.32
C ARG A 50 -7.55 5.01 0.80
N LEU A 51 -6.65 4.12 0.43
CA LEU A 51 -5.87 3.36 1.39
C LEU A 51 -4.98 4.28 2.23
N ILE A 52 -4.30 5.23 1.60
CA ILE A 52 -3.47 6.21 2.32
C ILE A 52 -4.32 7.02 3.29
N LYS A 53 -5.50 7.45 2.88
CA LYS A 53 -6.43 8.15 3.76
C LYS A 53 -6.84 7.28 4.96
N ASN A 54 -7.23 6.03 4.71
CA ASN A 54 -7.64 5.11 5.77
C ASN A 54 -6.48 4.78 6.72
N VAL A 55 -5.27 4.60 6.18
CA VAL A 55 -4.06 4.40 6.97
C VAL A 55 -3.82 5.60 7.89
N SER A 56 -3.93 6.81 7.36
CA SER A 56 -3.71 8.01 8.16
C SER A 56 -4.73 8.22 9.27
N GLU A 57 -5.95 7.71 9.09
CA GLU A 57 -7.01 7.80 10.10
C GLU A 57 -6.90 6.73 11.18
N GLN A 58 -6.46 5.52 10.85
CA GLN A 58 -6.44 4.38 11.77
C GLN A 58 -5.05 4.05 12.31
N PHE A 59 -4.01 4.34 11.55
CA PHE A 59 -2.63 4.04 11.90
C PHE A 59 -1.78 5.30 11.71
N GLU A 60 -0.48 5.13 11.67
CA GLU A 60 0.47 6.22 11.52
C GLU A 60 1.18 6.12 10.18
N LEU A 61 0.86 7.02 9.25
CA LEU A 61 1.56 7.10 7.97
C LEU A 61 2.94 7.69 8.23
N THR A 62 4.00 6.99 7.82
CA THR A 62 5.37 7.36 8.16
C THR A 62 6.17 7.94 7.00
N ASN A 63 5.90 7.52 5.77
CA ASN A 63 6.56 8.09 4.60
C ASN A 63 5.78 7.85 3.31
N LEU A 64 6.10 8.65 2.29
CA LEU A 64 5.69 8.45 0.90
C LEU A 64 6.94 8.51 0.05
N SER A 65 7.08 7.58 -0.89
CA SER A 65 8.21 7.55 -1.81
C SER A 65 7.70 7.54 -3.26
N PHE A 66 8.14 8.50 -4.04
CA PHE A 66 7.76 8.67 -5.43
C PHE A 66 8.89 8.29 -6.37
N ASP A 67 8.54 7.83 -7.56
CA ASP A 67 9.49 7.60 -8.63
C ASP A 67 10.13 8.94 -9.01
N SER A 68 11.44 9.06 -8.78
CA SER A 68 12.19 10.29 -9.04
C SER A 68 12.23 10.67 -10.53
N GLU A 69 12.03 9.69 -11.41
CA GLU A 69 12.00 9.91 -12.86
C GLU A 69 10.61 10.30 -13.37
N SER A 70 9.57 10.15 -12.55
CA SER A 70 8.23 10.61 -12.90
C SER A 70 8.13 12.12 -12.81
N PRO A 71 7.13 12.74 -13.48
CA PRO A 71 6.95 14.20 -13.37
C PRO A 71 6.85 14.64 -11.92
N LYS A 72 7.67 15.61 -11.53
CA LYS A 72 7.73 16.18 -10.18
C LYS A 72 8.05 15.18 -9.06
N GLY A 73 8.52 13.98 -9.42
CA GLY A 73 8.82 12.92 -8.43
C GLY A 73 9.91 13.30 -7.45
N SER A 74 11.03 13.87 -7.93
CA SER A 74 12.13 14.33 -7.07
C SER A 74 11.70 15.42 -6.11
N VAL A 75 10.92 16.39 -6.59
CA VAL A 75 10.40 17.48 -5.76
C VAL A 75 9.44 16.94 -4.71
N ALA A 76 8.56 16.02 -5.09
CA ALA A 76 7.62 15.39 -4.18
C ALA A 76 8.37 14.66 -3.07
N ASN A 77 9.44 13.93 -3.38
CA ASN A 77 10.26 13.25 -2.37
C ASN A 77 10.90 14.23 -1.38
N GLU A 78 11.45 15.34 -1.86
CA GLU A 78 12.04 16.37 -1.01
C GLU A 78 11.00 16.98 -0.06
N ILE A 79 9.82 17.29 -0.57
CA ILE A 79 8.73 17.86 0.23
C ILE A 79 8.30 16.86 1.31
N CYS A 80 8.12 15.60 0.94
CA CYS A 80 7.71 14.56 1.88
C CYS A 80 8.75 14.30 2.96
N GLU A 81 10.04 14.32 2.62
CA GLU A 81 11.11 14.20 3.62
C GLU A 81 11.05 15.34 4.65
N THR A 82 10.79 16.55 4.20
CA THR A 82 10.65 17.70 5.08
C THR A 82 9.44 17.54 6.00
N ILE A 83 8.30 17.09 5.45
CA ILE A 83 7.07 16.86 6.21
C ILE A 83 7.28 15.78 7.27
N VAL A 84 7.96 14.68 6.93
CA VAL A 84 8.25 13.60 7.89
C VAL A 84 9.03 14.12 9.10
N LYS A 85 9.96 15.03 8.89
CA LYS A 85 10.78 15.61 9.96
C LYS A 85 10.02 16.60 10.83
N SER A 86 9.01 17.28 10.29
CA SER A 86 8.28 18.34 10.99
C SER A 86 6.92 17.89 11.52
N ASP A 87 6.04 17.37 10.66
CA ASP A 87 4.70 16.92 11.02
C ASP A 87 4.21 15.81 10.08
N PRO A 88 4.52 14.53 10.39
CA PRO A 88 4.14 13.39 9.54
C PRO A 88 2.64 13.28 9.27
N LYS A 89 1.80 13.89 10.14
CA LYS A 89 0.34 13.86 9.96
C LYS A 89 -0.11 14.61 8.70
N GLN A 90 0.75 15.47 8.14
CA GLN A 90 0.45 16.20 6.91
C GLN A 90 0.74 15.39 5.62
N LEU A 91 1.32 14.20 5.74
CA LEU A 91 1.65 13.38 4.58
C LEU A 91 0.42 13.02 3.73
N ALA A 92 -0.68 12.64 4.36
CA ALA A 92 -1.91 12.30 3.63
C ALA A 92 -2.47 13.50 2.88
N ASN A 93 -2.46 14.69 3.48
CA ASN A 93 -2.89 15.92 2.82
C ASN A 93 -1.96 16.26 1.64
N MET A 94 -0.67 16.10 1.81
CA MET A 94 0.29 16.33 0.74
C MET A 94 0.05 15.38 -0.44
N TYR A 95 -0.21 14.11 -0.14
CA TYR A 95 -0.53 13.14 -1.19
C TYR A 95 -1.76 13.58 -2.00
N GLN A 96 -2.82 14.03 -1.34
CA GLN A 96 -4.02 14.53 -2.02
C GLN A 96 -3.71 15.72 -2.92
N LEU A 97 -2.91 16.66 -2.44
CA LEU A 97 -2.50 17.81 -3.24
C LEU A 97 -1.70 17.40 -4.48
N LEU A 98 -0.77 16.46 -4.32
CA LEU A 98 0.03 15.95 -5.44
C LEU A 98 -0.82 15.22 -6.48
N GLN A 99 -1.89 14.53 -6.05
CA GLN A 99 -2.79 13.84 -6.97
C GLN A 99 -3.67 14.79 -7.79
N ASN A 100 -3.82 16.03 -7.36
CA ASN A 100 -4.59 17.05 -8.09
C ASN A 100 -3.75 17.82 -9.11
N LEU A 101 -2.46 17.57 -9.18
CA LEU A 101 -1.60 18.20 -10.18
C LEU A 101 -1.86 17.63 -11.57
N GLU A 102 -1.71 18.46 -12.60
CA GLU A 102 -1.85 18.02 -13.99
C GLU A 102 -0.79 16.99 -14.37
N GLU A 103 0.48 17.23 -13.96
CA GLU A 103 1.56 16.27 -14.08
C GLU A 103 1.82 15.64 -12.70
N ARG A 104 1.21 14.49 -12.47
CA ARG A 104 1.25 13.83 -11.15
C ARG A 104 2.49 12.95 -11.02
N PRO A 105 3.20 13.02 -9.86
CA PRO A 105 4.28 12.06 -9.61
C PRO A 105 3.69 10.66 -9.36
N ASN A 106 4.45 9.63 -9.74
CA ASN A 106 4.06 8.24 -9.50
C ASN A 106 4.56 7.79 -8.13
N LEU A 107 3.63 7.34 -7.29
CA LEU A 107 3.98 6.77 -5.99
C LEU A 107 4.54 5.37 -6.19
N GLU A 108 5.75 5.11 -5.65
CA GLU A 108 6.36 3.78 -5.66
C GLU A 108 5.99 2.96 -4.44
N SER A 109 6.00 3.62 -3.28
CA SER A 109 5.74 2.95 -2.01
C SER A 109 5.31 3.95 -0.96
N PHE A 110 4.70 3.45 0.10
CA PHE A 110 4.46 4.23 1.30
C PHE A 110 4.62 3.35 2.53
N GLY A 111 5.08 3.97 3.61
CA GLY A 111 5.28 3.30 4.89
C GLY A 111 4.25 3.73 5.91
N PHE A 112 3.90 2.81 6.80
CA PHE A 112 3.03 3.11 7.94
C PHE A 112 3.40 2.25 9.13
N LYS A 113 2.92 2.65 10.28
CA LYS A 113 3.23 2.01 11.55
C LYS A 113 1.94 1.61 12.25
N VAL A 114 1.89 0.37 12.71
CA VAL A 114 0.81 -0.16 13.53
C VAL A 114 1.41 -0.57 14.85
N GLY A 115 1.14 0.20 15.93
CA GLY A 115 1.83 0.01 17.19
C GLY A 115 3.33 0.25 17.05
N HIS A 116 4.14 -0.78 17.26
CA HIS A 116 5.59 -0.72 17.13
C HIS A 116 6.11 -1.29 15.81
N PHE A 117 5.23 -1.75 14.93
CA PHE A 117 5.60 -2.47 13.72
C PHE A 117 5.52 -1.59 12.49
N ASN A 118 6.57 -1.65 11.67
CA ASN A 118 6.68 -0.87 10.44
C ASN A 118 6.32 -1.73 9.22
N TYR A 119 5.48 -1.17 8.37
CA TYR A 119 5.07 -1.77 7.10
C TYR A 119 5.44 -0.86 5.95
N THR A 120 5.78 -1.45 4.82
CA THR A 120 5.96 -0.73 3.56
C THR A 120 5.11 -1.41 2.50
N ILE A 121 4.31 -0.63 1.79
CA ILE A 121 3.46 -1.11 0.71
C ILE A 121 4.01 -0.62 -0.62
N THR A 122 4.17 -1.53 -1.56
CA THR A 122 4.41 -1.27 -2.96
C THR A 122 3.13 -1.61 -3.75
N HIS A 123 3.16 -1.59 -5.07
CA HIS A 123 1.97 -1.83 -5.90
C HIS A 123 1.30 -3.20 -5.69
N ASN A 124 2.05 -4.22 -5.30
CA ASN A 124 1.55 -5.58 -5.19
C ASN A 124 2.07 -6.32 -3.96
N GLU A 125 2.85 -5.65 -3.10
CA GLU A 125 3.56 -6.32 -2.02
C GLU A 125 3.52 -5.51 -0.74
N LEU A 126 3.33 -6.19 0.38
CA LEU A 126 3.51 -5.65 1.72
C LEU A 126 4.82 -6.18 2.29
N LEU A 127 5.70 -5.29 2.68
CA LEU A 127 6.94 -5.62 3.38
C LEU A 127 6.76 -5.35 4.87
N PHE A 128 7.22 -6.30 5.67
CA PHE A 128 7.09 -6.24 7.13
C PHE A 128 8.40 -6.63 7.79
N GLU A 129 8.89 -5.82 8.71
CA GLU A 129 10.22 -6.00 9.31
C GLU A 129 10.28 -6.97 10.48
N ASP A 130 9.16 -7.35 11.09
CA ASP A 130 9.13 -8.18 12.30
C ASP A 130 8.39 -9.50 12.10
N SER A 131 8.58 -10.44 13.04
CA SER A 131 8.05 -11.81 12.99
C SER A 131 6.67 -11.97 13.62
N ALA A 132 6.07 -10.95 14.21
CA ALA A 132 4.78 -11.04 14.90
C ALA A 132 3.61 -11.21 13.91
N SER A 133 2.86 -12.29 14.07
CA SER A 133 1.88 -12.74 13.08
C SER A 133 0.52 -12.05 13.12
N ASN A 134 0.16 -11.34 14.21
CA ASN A 134 -1.21 -10.86 14.39
C ASN A 134 -1.51 -9.53 13.72
N VAL A 135 -0.49 -8.81 13.30
CA VAL A 135 -0.67 -7.47 12.72
C VAL A 135 -1.14 -7.54 11.28
N SER A 136 -0.82 -8.61 10.55
CA SER A 136 -1.28 -8.82 9.18
C SER A 136 -2.81 -8.86 9.07
N ARG A 137 -3.52 -9.30 10.11
CA ARG A 137 -4.99 -9.30 10.12
C ARG A 137 -5.58 -7.90 10.13
N LYS A 138 -4.97 -6.98 10.88
CA LYS A 138 -5.41 -5.57 10.89
C LYS A 138 -5.20 -4.92 9.54
N VAL A 139 -4.08 -5.21 8.90
CA VAL A 139 -3.76 -4.72 7.58
C VAL A 139 -4.72 -5.31 6.55
N GLU A 140 -4.94 -6.62 6.58
CA GLU A 140 -5.90 -7.28 5.68
C GLU A 140 -7.31 -6.70 5.84
N SER A 141 -7.74 -6.47 7.07
CA SER A 141 -9.02 -5.85 7.37
C SER A 141 -9.12 -4.43 6.80
N LEU A 142 -8.05 -3.64 6.91
CA LEU A 142 -7.98 -2.30 6.35
C LEU A 142 -8.09 -2.32 4.82
N PHE A 143 -7.38 -3.25 4.17
CA PHE A 143 -7.46 -3.43 2.72
C PHE A 143 -8.86 -3.80 2.28
N ASN A 144 -9.53 -4.71 2.99
CA ASN A 144 -10.88 -5.12 2.66
C ASN A 144 -11.89 -4.00 2.84
N LYS A 145 -11.75 -3.21 3.90
CA LYS A 145 -12.59 -2.03 4.10
C LYS A 145 -12.42 -1.04 2.94
N THR A 146 -11.18 -0.76 2.56
CA THR A 146 -10.87 0.15 1.45
C THR A 146 -11.44 -0.39 0.13
N TRP A 147 -11.29 -1.68 -0.11
CA TRP A 147 -11.81 -2.37 -1.28
C TRP A 147 -13.33 -2.27 -1.39
N GLN A 148 -14.03 -2.48 -0.27
CA GLN A 148 -15.48 -2.38 -0.21
C GLN A 148 -15.95 -0.94 -0.42
N ASP A 149 -15.27 0.04 0.18
CA ASP A 149 -15.61 1.46 0.03
C ASP A 149 -15.45 1.91 -1.42
N GLU A 150 -14.45 1.41 -2.14
CA GLU A 150 -14.26 1.71 -3.55
C GLU A 150 -15.38 1.10 -4.41
N GLY A 151 -15.80 -0.13 -4.13
CA GLY A 151 -16.90 -0.81 -4.83
C GLY A 151 -18.26 -0.13 -4.66
N LYS A 152 -18.48 0.57 -3.56
CA LYS A 152 -19.74 1.27 -3.29
C LYS A 152 -19.93 2.56 -4.09
N GLN A 153 -18.92 3.00 -4.80
CA GLN A 153 -18.98 4.26 -5.57
C GLN A 153 -19.25 4.04 -7.06
N ASP A 154 -19.38 2.82 -7.49
CA ASP A 154 -19.72 2.50 -8.89
C ASP A 154 -21.21 2.67 -9.16
#